data_3a65de7d01c72105cbac7faaa1b6a8be
#
_entry.id   3a65de7d01c72105cbac7faaa1b6a8be
#
_cell.length_a   1.000
_cell.length_b   1.000
_cell.length_c   1.000
_cell.angle_alpha   90.00
_cell.angle_beta   90.00
_cell.angle_gamma   90.00
#
_symmetry.space_group_name_H-M   'P 1'
#
loop_
_entity.id
_entity.type
_entity.pdbx_description
1 polymer ?
#
loop_
_entity_poly.entity_id
_entity_poly.type
_entity_poly.pdbx_seq_one_letter_code
_entity_poly.pdbx_strand_id
1 'polypeptide(L)'
;MEDIQQYNFTVKSNIHDYEVHFINDVKSTLENELKDGDFIIIDNKVKALYPEWFEEVLTNFKHIGIDATEPKKSYQEVEPVINELIEKGFRKNHRLIAVGGGITQDVTAFIASILYRGVQWYFFPTTLLAQGDSCIGSKTSINFGKFKNQVGGFYPPNKIYIDPKFLE
;
A
#
# COMPACT_ATOMS: atom_id res chain seq x y z
N MET A 1 -13.65 -13.60 -22.23
CA MET A 1 -13.09 -13.23 -20.90
C MET A 1 -14.20 -12.56 -20.11
N GLU A 2 -14.49 -13.05 -18.93
CA GLU A 2 -15.43 -12.35 -18.04
C GLU A 2 -14.87 -10.97 -17.71
N ASP A 3 -15.75 -9.98 -17.70
CA ASP A 3 -15.39 -8.62 -17.29
C ASP A 3 -15.17 -8.60 -15.77
N ILE A 4 -13.90 -8.63 -15.36
CA ILE A 4 -13.52 -8.67 -13.93
C ILE A 4 -14.00 -7.41 -13.18
N GLN A 5 -14.25 -6.30 -13.88
CA GLN A 5 -14.72 -5.05 -13.26
C GLN A 5 -16.14 -5.16 -12.71
N GLN A 6 -16.91 -6.17 -13.13
CA GLN A 6 -18.23 -6.44 -12.54
C GLN A 6 -18.19 -6.73 -11.03
N TYR A 7 -17.01 -7.13 -10.51
CA TYR A 7 -16.80 -7.40 -9.09
C TYR A 7 -16.37 -6.19 -8.27
N ASN A 8 -16.23 -5.03 -8.89
CA ASN A 8 -15.90 -3.79 -8.17
C ASN A 8 -17.00 -3.44 -7.16
N PHE A 9 -16.61 -2.93 -6.00
CA PHE A 9 -17.55 -2.51 -4.97
C PHE A 9 -16.99 -1.39 -4.09
N THR A 10 -17.89 -0.73 -3.35
CA THR A 10 -17.54 0.28 -2.36
C THR A 10 -17.74 -0.27 -0.96
N VAL A 11 -16.75 -0.09 -0.09
CA VAL A 11 -16.86 -0.41 1.34
C VAL A 11 -17.26 0.84 2.11
N LYS A 12 -18.33 0.75 2.87
CA LYS A 12 -18.78 1.82 3.78
C LYS A 12 -17.97 1.78 5.07
N SER A 13 -17.44 2.92 5.48
CA SER A 13 -16.63 3.04 6.66
C SER A 13 -16.97 4.31 7.43
N ASN A 14 -16.75 4.30 8.75
CA ASN A 14 -16.97 5.45 9.61
C ASN A 14 -15.96 6.60 9.39
N ILE A 15 -14.82 6.31 8.77
CA ILE A 15 -13.78 7.30 8.51
C ILE A 15 -13.98 7.92 7.13
N HIS A 16 -13.97 7.11 6.10
CA HIS A 16 -14.39 7.45 4.73
C HIS A 16 -14.67 6.15 3.98
N ASP A 17 -15.58 6.22 3.03
CA ASP A 17 -15.82 5.10 2.13
C ASP A 17 -14.62 4.87 1.23
N TYR A 18 -14.39 3.62 0.81
CA TYR A 18 -13.31 3.29 -0.10
C TYR A 18 -13.76 2.26 -1.14
N GLU A 19 -13.08 2.29 -2.28
CA GLU A 19 -13.45 1.48 -3.42
C GLU A 19 -12.50 0.29 -3.56
N VAL A 20 -13.05 -0.86 -3.94
CA VAL A 20 -12.30 -2.06 -4.33
C VAL A 20 -12.49 -2.29 -5.81
N HIS A 21 -11.40 -2.31 -6.55
CA HIS A 21 -11.36 -2.52 -7.99
C HIS A 21 -10.64 -3.82 -8.30
N PHE A 22 -11.26 -4.69 -9.07
CA PHE A 22 -10.61 -5.85 -9.65
C PHE A 22 -10.00 -5.46 -11.00
N ILE A 23 -8.73 -5.75 -11.18
CA ILE A 23 -7.95 -5.39 -12.36
C ILE A 23 -7.25 -6.62 -12.94
N ASN A 24 -6.77 -6.51 -14.16
CA ASN A 24 -6.03 -7.56 -14.86
C ASN A 24 -4.69 -7.09 -15.44
N ASP A 25 -4.30 -5.86 -15.15
CA ASP A 25 -3.04 -5.25 -15.59
C ASP A 25 -2.60 -4.21 -14.55
N VAL A 26 -1.77 -4.64 -13.61
CA VAL A 26 -1.26 -3.79 -12.52
C VAL A 26 -0.38 -2.66 -13.07
N LYS A 27 0.46 -2.93 -14.08
CA LYS A 27 1.33 -1.91 -14.68
C LYS A 27 0.52 -0.77 -15.27
N SER A 28 -0.42 -1.08 -16.15
CA SER A 28 -1.30 -0.09 -16.78
C SER A 28 -2.13 0.69 -15.74
N THR A 29 -2.64 -0.01 -14.73
CA THR A 29 -3.40 0.63 -13.64
C THR A 29 -2.55 1.62 -12.86
N LEU A 30 -1.32 1.24 -12.49
CA LEU A 30 -0.39 2.15 -11.80
C LEU A 30 -0.05 3.37 -12.66
N GLU A 31 0.29 3.18 -13.92
CA GLU A 31 0.62 4.28 -14.84
C GLU A 31 -0.53 5.28 -15.00
N ASN A 32 -1.77 4.79 -15.02
CA ASN A 32 -2.96 5.64 -15.12
C ASN A 32 -3.33 6.34 -13.80
N GLU A 33 -3.05 5.72 -12.65
CA GLU A 33 -3.42 6.24 -11.33
C GLU A 33 -2.38 7.20 -10.74
N LEU A 34 -1.09 6.96 -11.02
CA LEU A 34 -0.01 7.74 -10.43
C LEU A 34 -0.03 9.19 -10.88
N LYS A 35 0.16 10.08 -9.92
CA LYS A 35 0.24 11.53 -10.12
C LYS A 35 1.58 12.04 -9.62
N ASP A 36 1.97 13.20 -10.12
CA ASP A 36 3.15 13.88 -9.61
C ASP A 36 3.07 14.09 -8.09
N GLY A 37 4.14 13.75 -7.39
CA GLY A 37 4.22 13.78 -5.94
C GLY A 37 3.82 12.49 -5.23
N ASP A 38 3.19 11.55 -5.90
CA ASP A 38 2.90 10.23 -5.34
C ASP A 38 4.19 9.47 -5.01
N PHE A 39 4.14 8.67 -3.95
CA PHE A 39 5.23 7.80 -3.51
C PHE A 39 4.76 6.35 -3.43
N ILE A 40 5.52 5.46 -4.05
CA ILE A 40 5.28 4.02 -4.00
C ILE A 40 6.08 3.43 -2.85
N ILE A 41 5.42 2.71 -1.94
CA ILE A 41 6.06 1.85 -0.94
C ILE A 41 5.87 0.40 -1.43
N ILE A 42 6.94 -0.24 -1.83
CA ILE A 42 6.90 -1.56 -2.47
C ILE A 42 7.73 -2.59 -1.70
N ASP A 43 7.20 -3.79 -1.56
CA ASP A 43 7.96 -4.94 -1.08
C ASP A 43 9.07 -5.29 -2.07
N ASN A 44 10.32 -5.29 -1.61
CA ASN A 44 11.48 -5.62 -2.42
C ASN A 44 11.37 -7.00 -3.09
N LYS A 45 10.72 -7.96 -2.45
CA LYS A 45 10.48 -9.28 -3.01
C LYS A 45 9.52 -9.23 -4.20
N VAL A 46 8.45 -8.46 -4.09
CA VAL A 46 7.48 -8.25 -5.19
C VAL A 46 8.16 -7.56 -6.38
N LYS A 47 8.91 -6.51 -6.10
CA LYS A 47 9.71 -5.81 -7.12
C LYS A 47 10.65 -6.76 -7.87
N ALA A 48 11.31 -7.66 -7.15
CA ALA A 48 12.25 -8.62 -7.74
C ALA A 48 11.56 -9.75 -8.54
N LEU A 49 10.35 -10.15 -8.13
CA LEU A 49 9.58 -11.21 -8.80
C LEU A 49 8.90 -10.76 -10.08
N TYR A 50 8.54 -9.48 -10.17
CA TYR A 50 7.77 -8.93 -11.31
C TYR A 50 8.45 -7.70 -11.91
N PRO A 51 9.73 -7.79 -12.36
CA PRO A 51 10.44 -6.62 -12.88
C PRO A 51 9.75 -6.01 -14.10
N GLU A 52 9.14 -6.81 -14.96
CA GLU A 52 8.41 -6.35 -16.15
C GLU A 52 7.18 -5.49 -15.83
N TRP A 53 6.62 -5.61 -14.59
CA TRP A 53 5.48 -4.79 -14.17
C TRP A 53 5.89 -3.50 -13.48
N PHE A 54 7.06 -3.48 -12.83
CA PHE A 54 7.43 -2.40 -11.93
C PHE A 54 8.65 -1.59 -12.36
N GLU A 55 9.59 -2.14 -13.13
CA GLU A 55 10.86 -1.46 -13.42
C GLU A 55 10.66 -0.07 -14.05
N GLU A 56 9.81 0.02 -15.08
CA GLU A 56 9.54 1.29 -15.76
C GLU A 56 8.80 2.27 -14.85
N VAL A 57 7.79 1.81 -14.11
CA VAL A 57 7.02 2.63 -13.16
C VAL A 57 7.94 3.19 -12.07
N LEU A 58 8.80 2.35 -11.49
CA LEU A 58 9.71 2.75 -10.43
C LEU A 58 10.86 3.64 -10.92
N THR A 59 11.18 3.60 -12.20
CA THR A 59 12.12 4.54 -12.81
C THR A 59 11.51 5.95 -12.93
N ASN A 60 10.23 6.04 -13.23
CA ASN A 60 9.53 7.30 -13.47
C ASN A 60 8.93 7.94 -12.22
N PHE A 61 8.69 7.18 -11.18
CA PHE A 61 8.04 7.65 -9.94
C PHE A 61 8.91 7.42 -8.71
N LYS A 62 8.77 8.29 -7.73
CA LYS A 62 9.45 8.17 -6.44
C LYS A 62 8.95 6.92 -5.71
N HIS A 63 9.87 6.17 -5.14
CA HIS A 63 9.53 4.95 -4.42
C HIS A 63 10.51 4.64 -3.30
N ILE A 64 10.06 3.83 -2.35
CA ILE A 64 10.85 3.24 -1.29
C ILE A 64 10.59 1.74 -1.30
N GLY A 65 11.66 0.95 -1.47
CA GLY A 65 11.60 -0.50 -1.31
C GLY A 65 11.74 -0.87 0.16
N ILE A 66 10.87 -1.73 0.66
CA ILE A 66 10.96 -2.27 2.01
C ILE A 66 11.13 -3.78 2.00
N ASP A 67 11.89 -4.30 2.96
CA ASP A 67 11.92 -5.74 3.21
C ASP A 67 10.75 -6.10 4.11
N ALA A 68 9.69 -6.64 3.50
CA ALA A 68 8.43 -6.91 4.18
C ALA A 68 8.53 -8.15 5.09
N THR A 69 9.25 -8.01 6.18
CA THR A 69 9.40 -9.02 7.23
C THR A 69 8.81 -8.55 8.54
N GLU A 70 8.39 -9.47 9.40
CA GLU A 70 7.75 -9.11 10.69
C GLU A 70 8.59 -8.15 11.55
N PRO A 71 9.94 -8.29 11.67
CA PRO A 71 10.76 -7.33 12.40
C PRO A 71 10.71 -5.91 11.84
N LYS A 72 10.49 -5.76 10.53
CA LYS A 72 10.40 -4.46 9.86
C LYS A 72 9.07 -3.73 10.13
N LYS A 73 8.06 -4.45 10.58
CA LYS A 73 6.78 -3.90 11.01
C LYS A 73 6.86 -3.40 12.47
N SER A 74 7.83 -2.57 12.79
CA SER A 74 8.02 -2.00 14.11
C SER A 74 8.11 -0.48 14.07
N TYR A 75 7.79 0.15 15.19
CA TYR A 75 7.85 1.62 15.30
C TYR A 75 9.23 2.17 14.93
N GLN A 76 10.30 1.52 15.38
CA GLN A 76 11.68 1.92 15.09
C GLN A 76 12.05 1.80 13.60
N GLU A 77 11.52 0.78 12.92
CA GLU A 77 11.80 0.55 11.50
C GLU A 77 10.93 1.43 10.58
N VAL A 78 9.82 1.95 11.08
CA VAL A 78 8.96 2.89 10.34
C VAL A 78 9.54 4.30 10.33
N GLU A 79 10.25 4.72 11.37
CA GLU A 79 10.86 6.04 11.46
C GLU A 79 11.77 6.38 10.27
N PRO A 80 12.73 5.52 9.84
CA PRO A 80 13.55 5.78 8.65
C PRO A 80 12.73 5.98 7.37
N VAL A 81 11.63 5.25 7.21
CA VAL A 81 10.75 5.39 6.03
C VAL A 81 10.08 6.75 6.03
N ILE A 82 9.57 7.20 7.17
CA ILE A 82 8.98 8.54 7.31
C ILE A 82 10.02 9.62 6.99
N ASN A 83 11.24 9.48 7.55
CA ASN A 83 12.32 10.42 7.30
C ASN A 83 12.63 10.53 5.79
N GLU A 84 12.76 9.40 5.11
CA GLU A 84 13.03 9.36 3.67
C GLU A 84 11.90 10.02 2.85
N LEU A 85 10.64 9.79 3.21
CA LEU A 85 9.50 10.45 2.57
C LEU A 85 9.59 11.97 2.68
N ILE A 86 9.87 12.48 3.87
CA ILE A 86 9.97 13.93 4.13
C ILE A 86 11.16 14.53 3.36
N GLU A 87 12.32 13.91 3.44
CA GLU A 87 13.54 14.38 2.75
C GLU A 87 13.38 14.39 1.24
N LYS A 88 12.70 13.41 0.67
CA LYS A 88 12.42 13.34 -0.77
C LYS A 88 11.26 14.22 -1.24
N GLY A 89 10.69 15.02 -0.35
CA GLY A 89 9.71 16.05 -0.70
C GLY A 89 8.25 15.59 -0.71
N PHE A 90 7.91 14.50 -0.03
CA PHE A 90 6.50 14.11 0.16
C PHE A 90 5.75 15.20 0.94
N ARG A 91 4.53 15.50 0.52
CA ARG A 91 3.71 16.60 1.06
C ARG A 91 2.31 16.11 1.45
N LYS A 92 1.58 16.93 2.20
CA LYS A 92 0.21 16.68 2.68
C LYS A 92 -0.77 16.27 1.58
N ASN A 93 -0.67 16.83 0.42
CA ASN A 93 -1.57 16.57 -0.71
C ASN A 93 -1.10 15.45 -1.65
N HIS A 94 0.06 14.85 -1.37
CA HIS A 94 0.55 13.69 -2.09
C HIS A 94 -0.05 12.40 -1.51
N ARG A 95 0.07 11.29 -2.26
CA ARG A 95 -0.51 10.00 -1.87
C ARG A 95 0.57 8.95 -1.72
N LEU A 96 0.35 8.01 -0.81
CA LEU A 96 1.16 6.80 -0.68
C LEU A 96 0.48 5.65 -1.45
N ILE A 97 1.27 4.92 -2.21
CA ILE A 97 0.81 3.77 -2.98
C ILE A 97 1.53 2.53 -2.46
N ALA A 98 0.82 1.67 -1.74
CA ALA A 98 1.38 0.43 -1.20
C ALA A 98 1.28 -0.71 -2.22
N VAL A 99 2.39 -1.42 -2.45
CA VAL A 99 2.42 -2.62 -3.30
C VAL A 99 3.10 -3.74 -2.51
N GLY A 100 2.32 -4.73 -2.09
CA GLY A 100 2.86 -5.82 -1.27
C GLY A 100 1.79 -6.63 -0.53
N GLY A 101 2.22 -7.39 0.44
CA GLY A 101 1.34 -8.15 1.34
C GLY A 101 0.93 -7.36 2.59
N GLY A 102 0.49 -8.08 3.62
CA GLY A 102 -0.03 -7.49 4.86
C GLY A 102 0.97 -6.63 5.62
N ILE A 103 2.26 -6.96 5.61
CA ILE A 103 3.30 -6.14 6.27
C ILE A 103 3.45 -4.80 5.56
N THR A 104 3.54 -4.79 4.25
CA THR A 104 3.59 -3.54 3.46
C THR A 104 2.33 -2.71 3.66
N GLN A 105 1.17 -3.36 3.73
CA GLN A 105 -0.10 -2.73 4.06
C GLN A 105 -0.04 -2.03 5.42
N ASP A 106 0.34 -2.75 6.47
CA ASP A 106 0.35 -2.23 7.84
C ASP A 106 1.33 -1.05 8.00
N VAL A 107 2.53 -1.17 7.45
CA VAL A 107 3.54 -0.09 7.44
C VAL A 107 3.01 1.15 6.73
N THR A 108 2.50 0.99 5.52
CA THR A 108 2.00 2.13 4.73
C THR A 108 0.76 2.76 5.36
N ALA A 109 -0.18 1.95 5.82
CA ALA A 109 -1.40 2.44 6.49
C ALA A 109 -1.07 3.21 7.77
N PHE A 110 -0.14 2.71 8.57
CA PHE A 110 0.33 3.40 9.78
C PHE A 110 0.95 4.76 9.43
N ILE A 111 1.89 4.81 8.48
CA ILE A 111 2.51 6.05 8.03
C ILE A 111 1.45 7.02 7.50
N ALA A 112 0.55 6.55 6.62
CA ALA A 112 -0.51 7.37 6.06
C ALA A 112 -1.42 7.98 7.13
N SER A 113 -1.69 7.24 8.21
CA SER A 113 -2.57 7.69 9.28
C SER A 113 -2.00 8.83 10.13
N ILE A 114 -0.67 8.91 10.25
CA ILE A 114 -0.01 9.87 11.15
C ILE A 114 0.73 10.98 10.41
N LEU A 115 1.31 10.71 9.23
CA LEU A 115 2.08 11.68 8.49
C LEU A 115 1.18 12.83 8.04
N TYR A 116 1.58 14.07 8.37
CA TYR A 116 0.80 15.29 8.10
C TYR A 116 -0.65 15.22 8.59
N ARG A 117 -0.94 14.50 9.68
CA ARG A 117 -2.28 14.28 10.25
C ARG A 117 -3.20 13.47 9.33
N GLY A 118 -2.64 12.55 8.58
CA GLY A 118 -3.34 11.69 7.63
C GLY A 118 -3.18 12.15 6.18
N VAL A 119 -2.74 11.23 5.34
CA VAL A 119 -2.65 11.41 3.89
C VAL A 119 -3.43 10.29 3.20
N GLN A 120 -3.84 10.52 1.97
CA GLN A 120 -4.49 9.49 1.17
C GLN A 120 -3.48 8.37 0.84
N TRP A 121 -3.98 7.14 0.76
CA TRP A 121 -3.19 6.02 0.31
C TRP A 121 -4.02 5.01 -0.47
N TYR A 122 -3.36 4.31 -1.38
CA TYR A 122 -3.92 3.27 -2.23
C TYR A 122 -3.19 1.97 -1.98
N PHE A 123 -3.86 0.84 -2.18
CA PHE A 123 -3.27 -0.46 -1.92
C PHE A 123 -3.41 -1.42 -3.09
N PHE A 124 -2.31 -2.03 -3.47
CA PHE A 124 -2.19 -3.12 -4.43
C PHE A 124 -1.73 -4.38 -3.68
N PRO A 125 -2.67 -5.19 -3.15
CA PRO A 125 -2.34 -6.42 -2.42
C PRO A 125 -1.78 -7.49 -3.36
N THR A 126 -0.67 -8.13 -2.95
CA THR A 126 0.05 -9.09 -3.79
C THR A 126 0.05 -10.52 -3.25
N THR A 127 -0.54 -10.76 -2.08
CA THR A 127 -0.65 -12.09 -1.47
C THR A 127 -2.10 -12.52 -1.36
N LEU A 128 -2.34 -13.83 -1.33
CA LEU A 128 -3.69 -14.37 -1.17
C LEU A 128 -4.39 -13.82 0.08
N LEU A 129 -3.69 -13.81 1.22
CA LEU A 129 -4.25 -13.31 2.49
C LEU A 129 -4.59 -11.81 2.38
N ALA A 130 -3.73 -11.02 1.76
CA ALA A 130 -4.00 -9.60 1.59
C ALA A 130 -5.17 -9.34 0.64
N GLN A 131 -5.28 -10.08 -0.47
CA GLN A 131 -6.37 -9.92 -1.43
C GLN A 131 -7.71 -10.42 -0.89
N GLY A 132 -7.71 -11.54 -0.18
CA GLY A 132 -8.94 -12.19 0.27
C GLY A 132 -9.46 -11.71 1.63
N ASP A 133 -8.64 -11.05 2.44
CA ASP A 133 -8.98 -10.73 3.83
C ASP A 133 -8.44 -9.37 4.27
N SER A 134 -7.12 -9.24 4.44
CA SER A 134 -6.56 -8.12 5.20
C SER A 134 -6.66 -6.75 4.52
N CYS A 135 -6.87 -6.69 3.21
CA CYS A 135 -7.07 -5.42 2.51
C CYS A 135 -8.35 -4.70 2.93
N ILE A 136 -9.35 -5.43 3.44
CA ILE A 136 -10.58 -4.91 4.00
C ILE A 136 -10.46 -4.91 5.53
N GLY A 137 -10.90 -3.86 6.22
CA GLY A 137 -10.89 -3.79 7.68
C GLY A 137 -10.11 -2.62 8.27
N SER A 138 -9.34 -1.91 7.47
CA SER A 138 -8.77 -0.59 7.82
C SER A 138 -7.77 -0.56 8.96
N LYS A 139 -7.24 -1.69 9.40
CA LYS A 139 -6.26 -1.78 10.50
C LYS A 139 -4.92 -1.18 10.09
N THR A 140 -4.28 -0.45 11.01
CA THR A 140 -2.99 0.22 10.80
C THR A 140 -1.95 -0.16 11.85
N SER A 141 -2.07 -1.31 12.48
CA SER A 141 -1.24 -1.65 13.64
C SER A 141 0.15 -2.15 13.26
N ILE A 142 1.13 -1.63 13.99
CA ILE A 142 2.53 -2.06 13.95
C ILE A 142 2.98 -2.59 15.31
N ASN A 143 4.18 -3.17 15.34
CA ASN A 143 4.78 -3.73 16.55
C ASN A 143 5.54 -2.66 17.32
N PHE A 144 5.53 -2.76 18.63
CA PHE A 144 6.31 -1.91 19.52
C PHE A 144 7.14 -2.79 20.46
N GLY A 145 8.47 -2.79 20.28
CA GLY A 145 9.36 -3.70 20.98
C GLY A 145 8.97 -5.16 20.74
N LYS A 146 8.74 -5.91 21.80
CA LYS A 146 8.29 -7.32 21.75
C LYS A 146 6.76 -7.49 21.58
N PHE A 147 6.02 -6.39 21.64
CA PHE A 147 4.57 -6.44 21.59
C PHE A 147 4.07 -6.29 20.15
N LYS A 148 3.33 -7.30 19.68
CA LYS A 148 2.78 -7.31 18.33
C LYS A 148 1.48 -6.50 18.24
N ASN A 149 1.33 -5.72 17.16
CA ASN A 149 0.09 -5.02 16.79
C ASN A 149 -0.50 -4.13 17.91
N GLN A 150 0.35 -3.51 18.73
CA GLN A 150 -0.11 -2.71 19.86
C GLN A 150 -0.20 -1.21 19.59
N VAL A 151 0.41 -0.74 18.51
CA VAL A 151 0.44 0.69 18.13
C VAL A 151 -0.21 0.88 16.77
N GLY A 152 -1.23 1.71 16.71
CA GLY A 152 -1.96 1.99 15.49
C GLY A 152 -3.43 2.31 15.75
N GLY A 153 -4.21 2.22 14.71
CA GLY A 153 -5.64 2.54 14.75
C GLY A 153 -6.37 1.94 13.56
N PHE A 154 -7.33 2.72 13.03
CA PHE A 154 -8.09 2.36 11.84
C PHE A 154 -7.96 3.52 10.85
N TYR A 155 -7.44 3.23 9.66
CA TYR A 155 -7.29 4.21 8.59
C TYR A 155 -7.36 3.52 7.23
N PRO A 156 -8.54 3.47 6.59
CA PRO A 156 -8.72 2.74 5.34
C PRO A 156 -7.96 3.39 4.18
N PRO A 157 -7.54 2.59 3.18
CA PRO A 157 -7.10 3.15 1.92
C PRO A 157 -8.27 3.85 1.21
N ASN A 158 -7.94 4.73 0.28
CA ASN A 158 -8.97 5.35 -0.56
C ASN A 158 -9.41 4.41 -1.68
N LYS A 159 -8.47 3.64 -2.22
CA LYS A 159 -8.74 2.60 -3.23
C LYS A 159 -7.86 1.38 -3.01
N ILE A 160 -8.42 0.22 -3.34
CA ILE A 160 -7.74 -1.06 -3.36
C ILE A 160 -7.85 -1.61 -4.78
N TYR A 161 -6.72 -2.05 -5.35
CA TYR A 161 -6.65 -2.66 -6.67
C TYR A 161 -6.20 -4.11 -6.56
N ILE A 162 -7.09 -5.05 -6.83
CA ILE A 162 -6.84 -6.48 -6.72
C ILE A 162 -6.58 -7.05 -8.13
N ASP A 163 -5.36 -7.51 -8.36
CA ASP A 163 -5.00 -8.26 -9.57
C ASP A 163 -4.76 -9.73 -9.21
N PRO A 164 -5.65 -10.65 -9.62
CA PRO A 164 -5.48 -12.08 -9.33
C PRO A 164 -4.22 -12.70 -9.93
N LYS A 165 -3.60 -12.08 -10.92
CA LYS A 165 -2.35 -12.56 -11.53
C LYS A 165 -1.17 -12.65 -10.55
N PHE A 166 -1.22 -11.92 -9.43
CA PHE A 166 -0.22 -12.10 -8.37
C PHE A 166 -0.28 -13.50 -7.70
N LEU A 167 -1.36 -14.25 -7.91
CA LEU A 167 -1.57 -15.57 -7.32
C LEU A 167 -1.21 -16.72 -8.27
N GLU A 168 -0.83 -16.41 -9.52
CA GLU A 168 -0.39 -17.37 -10.54
C GLU A 168 1.11 -17.66 -10.39
#